data_d341c4a917ba8e886e9ee62aa7380166
#
_entry.id   d341c4a917ba8e886e9ee62aa7380166
#
_cell.length_a   1.000
_cell.length_b   1.000
_cell.length_c   1.000
_cell.angle_alpha   90.00
_cell.angle_beta   90.00
_cell.angle_gamma   90.00
#
_symmetry.space_group_name_H-M   'P 1'
#
loop_
_entity.id
_entity.type
_entity.pdbx_description
1 polymer ?
#
loop_
_entity_poly.entity_id
_entity_poly.type
_entity_poly.pdbx_seq_one_letter_code
_entity_poly.pdbx_strand_id
1 'polypeptide(L)'
;MSKYGKEIVIGVVPVLIAFLLFLGVNIIPIVFMAAFLGAFVYMTRVRNGMNVGSERKARSRTPAYMTFDDIGGQERAKEELKEALDFLIRAEDIQRLGIRPLKGILLTGPPGTGKTLMAKASAHYTNSVFMAASGSEFVEMYVGVGASRIRDLFKEARTRAVKENKNSAIVFIDEIDVIGGKRDGGQHREYDQTLNQLLTEMDGIHTDETPRVLIMAATNRKEMLDPALLRPGRFDRHIEVDLPDKKGRLHILNIHAKNKPLSDNIDMELIARETFHFSGAQLESVMNEAAIYAMRDNADKISQEHLSLAVDKVMLGEKTDRESTKEERERVAMHELGHAIAAELVRPGSVSQVSLSPRGKALGFVRHNPQQDQYLYTKEQIEHQIMIALGGAVAEEMFYGGRSTGSRNDFEQALNMVRTMMDSGLTRLGIIDRDMVTKEELMKENAAILNQLMTATRNMLEQHRKVFEESLDILIAEEVLSGNQFRELLQRSINQQIA
;
A
#
# COMPACT_ATOMS: atom_id res chain seq x y z
N MET A 1 9.47 1.21 53.50
CA MET A 1 9.98 1.97 54.72
C MET A 1 8.78 2.35 55.55
N SER A 2 8.78 2.03 56.87
CA SER A 2 7.64 2.25 57.73
C SER A 2 7.29 3.75 57.80
N LYS A 3 6.04 4.09 58.10
CA LYS A 3 5.48 5.43 58.20
C LYS A 3 6.30 6.38 59.12
N TYR A 4 7.07 5.83 60.04
CA TYR A 4 7.91 6.56 61.04
C TYR A 4 9.37 6.81 60.59
N GLY A 5 9.84 6.22 59.50
CA GLY A 5 11.24 6.36 59.08
C GLY A 5 11.63 7.76 58.62
N LYS A 6 10.69 8.53 58.11
CA LYS A 6 10.93 9.92 57.68
C LYS A 6 11.03 10.90 58.85
N GLU A 7 10.23 10.67 59.88
CA GLU A 7 10.18 11.52 61.06
C GLU A 7 11.42 11.36 61.95
N ILE A 8 11.93 10.08 62.03
CA ILE A 8 13.18 9.80 62.74
C ILE A 8 14.39 10.44 62.03
N VAL A 9 14.45 10.43 60.69
CA VAL A 9 15.56 11.05 59.95
C VAL A 9 15.54 12.56 60.11
N ILE A 10 14.37 13.22 60.09
CA ILE A 10 14.22 14.66 60.20
C ILE A 10 14.61 15.14 61.65
N GLY A 11 14.38 14.32 62.66
CA GLY A 11 14.72 14.68 64.05
C GLY A 11 16.18 14.36 64.43
N VAL A 12 16.73 13.21 64.02
CA VAL A 12 18.04 12.73 64.46
C VAL A 12 19.20 13.41 63.71
N VAL A 13 19.04 13.67 62.38
CA VAL A 13 20.12 14.23 61.56
C VAL A 13 20.58 15.63 62.01
N PRO A 14 19.72 16.60 62.32
CA PRO A 14 20.14 17.92 62.84
C PRO A 14 20.85 17.83 64.17
N VAL A 15 20.38 16.98 65.10
CA VAL A 15 20.97 16.79 66.42
C VAL A 15 22.38 16.18 66.29
N LEU A 16 22.56 15.22 65.41
CA LEU A 16 23.85 14.62 65.13
C LEU A 16 24.86 15.62 64.54
N ILE A 17 24.39 16.46 63.61
CA ILE A 17 25.20 17.54 63.01
C ILE A 17 25.63 18.54 64.07
N ALA A 18 24.71 19.00 64.96
CA ALA A 18 25.02 19.90 66.01
C ALA A 18 26.00 19.29 67.01
N PHE A 19 25.88 18.03 67.34
CA PHE A 19 26.82 17.30 68.23
C PHE A 19 28.23 17.15 67.60
N LEU A 20 28.34 16.89 66.33
CA LEU A 20 29.63 16.81 65.61
C LEU A 20 30.33 18.17 65.54
N LEU A 21 29.55 19.28 65.35
CA LEU A 21 30.07 20.64 65.41
C LEU A 21 30.59 20.99 66.79
N PHE A 22 29.91 20.57 67.89
CA PHE A 22 30.33 20.79 69.24
C PHE A 22 31.64 20.05 69.59
N LEU A 23 31.87 18.90 68.97
CA LEU A 23 33.13 18.12 69.11
C LEU A 23 34.29 18.69 68.25
N GLY A 24 34.11 19.80 67.51
CA GLY A 24 35.14 20.41 66.68
C GLY A 24 35.48 19.61 65.42
N VAL A 25 34.64 18.64 64.99
CA VAL A 25 34.88 17.83 63.80
C VAL A 25 34.55 18.69 62.58
N ASN A 26 35.45 18.72 61.60
CA ASN A 26 35.18 19.39 60.34
C ASN A 26 34.15 18.60 59.50
N ILE A 27 32.92 19.09 59.52
CA ILE A 27 31.75 18.41 58.84
C ILE A 27 31.70 18.63 57.37
N ILE A 28 32.52 19.51 56.77
CA ILE A 28 32.55 19.85 55.36
C ILE A 28 32.72 18.59 54.50
N PRO A 29 33.69 17.67 54.75
CA PRO A 29 33.84 16.43 53.95
C PRO A 29 32.64 15.49 54.07
N ILE A 30 31.99 15.42 55.27
CA ILE A 30 30.84 14.56 55.50
C ILE A 30 29.62 15.06 54.73
N VAL A 31 29.42 16.40 54.68
CA VAL A 31 28.34 17.03 53.90
C VAL A 31 28.55 16.82 52.42
N PHE A 32 29.80 16.97 51.92
CA PHE A 32 30.12 16.69 50.51
C PHE A 32 29.91 15.21 50.17
N MET A 33 30.30 14.29 51.02
CA MET A 33 30.11 12.86 50.81
C MET A 33 28.62 12.49 50.80
N ALA A 34 27.82 13.07 51.73
CA ALA A 34 26.37 12.85 51.75
C ALA A 34 25.68 13.46 50.54
N ALA A 35 26.10 14.66 50.06
CA ALA A 35 25.60 15.26 48.84
C ALA A 35 25.95 14.43 47.60
N PHE A 36 27.18 13.88 47.52
CA PHE A 36 27.62 13.02 46.41
C PHE A 36 26.83 11.69 46.41
N LEU A 37 26.63 11.08 47.58
CA LEU A 37 25.81 9.87 47.70
C LEU A 37 24.34 10.13 47.33
N GLY A 38 23.80 11.26 47.75
CA GLY A 38 22.45 11.71 47.40
C GLY A 38 22.28 11.96 45.91
N ALA A 39 23.27 12.63 45.28
CA ALA A 39 23.31 12.85 43.85
C ALA A 39 23.47 11.49 43.06
N PHE A 40 24.30 10.60 43.58
CA PHE A 40 24.46 9.28 42.97
C PHE A 40 23.17 8.42 43.06
N VAL A 41 22.53 8.42 44.24
CA VAL A 41 21.21 7.75 44.40
C VAL A 41 20.12 8.41 43.55
N TYR A 42 20.14 9.76 43.47
CA TYR A 42 19.24 10.49 42.58
C TYR A 42 19.51 10.15 41.11
N MET A 43 20.77 10.14 40.66
CA MET A 43 21.15 9.74 39.29
C MET A 43 20.77 8.31 38.97
N THR A 44 20.99 7.36 39.91
CA THR A 44 20.57 5.96 39.70
C THR A 44 19.05 5.82 39.68
N ARG A 45 18.31 6.60 40.50
CA ARG A 45 16.86 6.62 40.43
C ARG A 45 16.33 7.31 39.15
N VAL A 46 16.95 8.38 38.72
CA VAL A 46 16.61 9.03 37.44
C VAL A 46 16.96 8.10 36.26
N ARG A 47 18.11 7.39 36.31
CA ARG A 47 18.48 6.41 35.30
C ARG A 47 17.58 5.17 35.28
N ASN A 48 17.15 4.69 36.45
CA ASN A 48 16.13 3.65 36.57
C ASN A 48 14.71 4.19 36.33
N GLY A 49 14.46 5.49 36.53
CA GLY A 49 13.19 6.14 36.22
C GLY A 49 13.08 6.61 34.77
N MET A 50 14.20 6.74 34.03
CA MET A 50 14.18 6.90 32.58
C MET A 50 13.90 5.60 31.81
N ASN A 51 13.94 4.44 32.48
CA ASN A 51 13.30 3.22 32.00
C ASN A 51 11.76 3.19 32.23
N VAL A 52 11.18 4.26 32.80
CA VAL A 52 9.72 4.53 32.87
C VAL A 52 9.32 5.52 31.76
N GLY A 53 10.06 5.53 30.69
CA GLY A 53 9.76 6.20 29.43
C GLY A 53 9.20 5.22 28.44
N SER A 54 8.01 4.84 28.67
CA SER A 54 6.93 4.37 27.80
C SER A 54 6.21 3.15 28.34
N GLU A 55 5.72 3.24 29.57
CA GLU A 55 4.36 2.75 29.75
C GLU A 55 3.41 3.78 29.05
N ARG A 56 3.55 4.04 27.78
CA ARG A 56 2.39 4.00 26.93
C ARG A 56 1.90 2.56 27.06
N LYS A 57 1.03 2.32 28.02
CA LYS A 57 0.03 1.30 27.92
C LYS A 57 -0.50 1.48 26.50
N ALA A 58 0.07 0.73 25.55
CA ALA A 58 -0.67 0.33 24.40
C ALA A 58 -1.92 -0.23 25.06
N ARG A 59 -3.00 0.58 25.08
CA ARG A 59 -4.32 0.09 25.44
C ARG A 59 -4.42 -1.13 24.55
N SER A 60 -4.25 -2.28 25.14
CA SER A 60 -4.63 -3.54 24.57
C SER A 60 -6.12 -3.38 24.31
N ARG A 61 -6.44 -2.72 23.19
CA ARG A 61 -7.70 -2.97 22.53
C ARG A 61 -7.62 -4.45 22.27
N THR A 62 -8.47 -5.20 22.97
CA THR A 62 -8.79 -6.58 22.62
C THR A 62 -8.82 -6.58 21.11
N PRO A 63 -7.96 -7.34 20.40
CA PRO A 63 -7.98 -7.29 18.95
C PRO A 63 -9.42 -7.62 18.56
N ALA A 64 -10.05 -6.71 17.81
CA ALA A 64 -11.37 -6.97 17.27
C ALA A 64 -11.24 -8.33 16.58
N TYR A 65 -12.05 -9.29 16.97
CA TYR A 65 -12.02 -10.64 16.42
C TYR A 65 -12.18 -10.51 14.93
N MET A 66 -11.12 -10.78 14.19
CA MET A 66 -11.09 -10.69 12.74
C MET A 66 -10.97 -12.09 12.18
N THR A 67 -11.93 -12.46 11.36
CA THR A 67 -11.95 -13.74 10.67
C THR A 67 -11.49 -13.57 9.22
N PHE A 68 -11.19 -14.67 8.53
CA PHE A 68 -10.92 -14.62 7.09
C PHE A 68 -12.13 -14.18 6.26
N ASP A 69 -13.34 -14.33 6.79
CA ASP A 69 -14.58 -13.91 6.13
C ASP A 69 -14.78 -12.39 6.17
N ASP A 70 -14.11 -11.70 7.10
CA ASP A 70 -14.10 -10.24 7.16
C ASP A 70 -13.15 -9.61 6.13
N ILE A 71 -12.36 -10.43 5.43
CA ILE A 71 -11.41 -9.98 4.40
C ILE A 71 -12.03 -10.25 3.03
N GLY A 72 -12.31 -9.20 2.27
CA GLY A 72 -12.88 -9.32 0.93
C GLY A 72 -11.85 -9.78 -0.10
N GLY A 73 -12.24 -10.67 -1.01
CA GLY A 73 -11.38 -11.20 -2.05
C GLY A 73 -10.24 -12.06 -1.53
N GLN A 74 -9.17 -12.20 -2.34
CA GLN A 74 -7.93 -12.90 -1.95
C GLN A 74 -8.12 -14.40 -1.62
N GLU A 75 -9.10 -15.07 -2.23
CA GLU A 75 -9.47 -16.44 -1.85
C GLU A 75 -8.28 -17.41 -1.92
N ARG A 76 -7.48 -17.33 -2.99
CA ARG A 76 -6.27 -18.15 -3.14
C ARG A 76 -5.27 -17.90 -2.00
N ALA A 77 -4.96 -16.64 -1.69
CA ALA A 77 -4.02 -16.31 -0.63
C ALA A 77 -4.54 -16.76 0.76
N LYS A 78 -5.87 -16.67 0.99
CA LYS A 78 -6.51 -17.17 2.21
C LYS A 78 -6.40 -18.69 2.32
N GLU A 79 -6.63 -19.43 1.23
CA GLU A 79 -6.52 -20.89 1.21
C GLU A 79 -5.07 -21.34 1.45
N GLU A 80 -4.10 -20.77 0.74
CA GLU A 80 -2.68 -21.04 0.95
C GLU A 80 -2.24 -20.73 2.40
N LEU A 81 -2.79 -19.65 2.97
CA LEU A 81 -2.49 -19.26 4.34
C LEU A 81 -3.11 -20.21 5.35
N LYS A 82 -4.37 -20.63 5.18
CA LYS A 82 -5.02 -21.62 6.02
C LYS A 82 -4.27 -22.96 5.99
N GLU A 83 -3.87 -23.42 4.81
CA GLU A 83 -3.03 -24.62 4.66
C GLU A 83 -1.74 -24.51 5.46
N ALA A 84 -1.04 -23.37 5.35
CA ALA A 84 0.18 -23.13 6.12
C ALA A 84 -0.06 -23.06 7.63
N LEU A 85 -1.19 -22.51 8.07
CA LEU A 85 -1.57 -22.41 9.48
C LEU A 85 -2.01 -23.76 10.09
N ASP A 86 -2.52 -24.68 9.27
CA ASP A 86 -2.85 -26.03 9.72
C ASP A 86 -1.60 -26.77 10.28
N PHE A 87 -0.39 -26.39 9.82
CA PHE A 87 0.86 -26.87 10.41
C PHE A 87 1.01 -26.48 11.88
N LEU A 88 0.44 -25.37 12.31
CA LEU A 88 0.46 -24.96 13.72
C LEU A 88 -0.61 -25.68 14.53
N ILE A 89 -1.78 -25.92 13.92
CA ILE A 89 -2.94 -26.56 14.56
C ILE A 89 -2.72 -28.08 14.70
N ARG A 90 -2.27 -28.75 13.61
CA ARG A 90 -2.12 -30.21 13.51
C ARG A 90 -0.68 -30.68 13.78
N ALA A 91 -0.06 -30.12 14.76
CA ALA A 91 1.36 -30.36 14.99
C ALA A 91 1.72 -31.82 15.35
N GLU A 92 0.81 -32.57 15.99
CA GLU A 92 1.01 -34.01 16.28
C GLU A 92 1.02 -34.84 14.99
N ASP A 93 0.14 -34.55 14.04
CA ASP A 93 0.12 -35.22 12.74
C ASP A 93 1.38 -34.95 11.94
N ILE A 94 1.87 -33.71 11.98
CA ILE A 94 3.08 -33.26 11.30
C ILE A 94 4.31 -34.02 11.85
N GLN A 95 4.40 -34.14 13.18
CA GLN A 95 5.49 -34.84 13.81
C GLN A 95 5.43 -36.34 13.47
N ARG A 96 4.23 -36.96 13.50
CA ARG A 96 4.01 -38.35 13.13
C ARG A 96 4.42 -38.66 11.71
N LEU A 97 4.18 -37.74 10.76
CA LEU A 97 4.52 -37.89 9.35
C LEU A 97 5.96 -37.46 9.03
N GLY A 98 6.74 -37.02 10.00
CA GLY A 98 8.11 -36.54 9.80
C GLY A 98 8.21 -35.26 8.94
N ILE A 99 7.13 -34.48 8.88
CA ILE A 99 7.10 -33.23 8.13
C ILE A 99 7.85 -32.16 8.92
N ARG A 100 8.69 -31.41 8.23
CA ARG A 100 9.40 -30.28 8.84
C ARG A 100 8.41 -29.18 9.23
N PRO A 101 8.39 -28.77 10.49
CA PRO A 101 7.51 -27.69 10.94
C PRO A 101 7.83 -26.36 10.31
N LEU A 102 6.79 -25.59 10.01
CA LEU A 102 6.87 -24.26 9.46
C LEU A 102 7.30 -23.26 10.54
N LYS A 103 8.30 -22.43 10.25
CA LYS A 103 8.78 -21.40 11.17
C LYS A 103 8.31 -19.99 10.78
N GLY A 104 8.22 -19.71 9.49
CA GLY A 104 7.88 -18.38 9.02
C GLY A 104 7.05 -18.34 7.74
N ILE A 105 6.16 -17.37 7.67
CA ILE A 105 5.33 -17.04 6.51
C ILE A 105 5.62 -15.59 6.09
N LEU A 106 5.95 -15.40 4.83
CA LEU A 106 6.15 -14.08 4.24
C LEU A 106 4.95 -13.73 3.35
N LEU A 107 4.24 -12.65 3.69
CA LEU A 107 3.18 -12.07 2.89
C LEU A 107 3.78 -10.98 1.99
N THR A 108 3.63 -11.14 0.68
CA THR A 108 4.17 -10.20 -0.31
C THR A 108 3.06 -9.61 -1.16
N GLY A 109 3.28 -8.44 -1.74
CA GLY A 109 2.33 -7.81 -2.68
C GLY A 109 2.14 -6.32 -2.47
N PRO A 110 1.33 -5.66 -3.30
CA PRO A 110 1.14 -4.22 -3.26
C PRO A 110 0.60 -3.70 -1.92
N PRO A 111 0.81 -2.41 -1.59
CA PRO A 111 0.27 -1.82 -0.37
C PRO A 111 -1.27 -1.81 -0.38
N GLY A 112 -1.87 -1.92 0.81
CA GLY A 112 -3.33 -1.85 0.97
C GLY A 112 -4.10 -3.10 0.51
N THR A 113 -3.43 -4.23 0.25
CA THR A 113 -4.06 -5.49 -0.17
C THR A 113 -4.57 -6.36 0.98
N GLY A 114 -4.37 -5.94 2.25
CA GLY A 114 -4.89 -6.64 3.42
C GLY A 114 -3.91 -7.59 4.11
N LYS A 115 -2.60 -7.51 3.84
CA LYS A 115 -1.57 -8.37 4.46
C LYS A 115 -1.63 -8.37 5.99
N THR A 116 -1.73 -7.19 6.60
CA THR A 116 -1.85 -7.04 8.06
C THR A 116 -3.18 -7.61 8.59
N LEU A 117 -4.28 -7.51 7.83
CA LEU A 117 -5.56 -8.11 8.18
C LEU A 117 -5.48 -9.63 8.16
N MET A 118 -4.82 -10.21 7.15
CA MET A 118 -4.58 -11.66 7.05
C MET A 118 -3.78 -12.18 8.23
N ALA A 119 -2.75 -11.45 8.68
CA ALA A 119 -1.99 -11.85 9.86
C ALA A 119 -2.85 -11.85 11.14
N LYS A 120 -3.75 -10.88 11.31
CA LYS A 120 -4.71 -10.85 12.43
C LYS A 120 -5.71 -12.01 12.35
N ALA A 121 -6.27 -12.26 11.16
CA ALA A 121 -7.17 -13.38 10.95
C ALA A 121 -6.50 -14.75 11.20
N SER A 122 -5.21 -14.86 10.86
CA SER A 122 -4.40 -16.05 11.16
C SER A 122 -4.30 -16.35 12.66
N ALA A 123 -4.10 -15.30 13.46
CA ALA A 123 -4.04 -15.47 14.91
C ALA A 123 -5.38 -15.90 15.52
N HIS A 124 -6.48 -15.38 14.97
CA HIS A 124 -7.82 -15.83 15.36
C HIS A 124 -8.07 -17.29 14.94
N TYR A 125 -7.75 -17.64 13.69
CA TYR A 125 -7.94 -18.97 13.14
C TYR A 125 -7.17 -20.06 13.93
N THR A 126 -5.95 -19.75 14.37
CA THR A 126 -5.10 -20.66 15.14
C THR A 126 -5.28 -20.56 16.65
N ASN A 127 -6.18 -19.70 17.12
CA ASN A 127 -6.34 -19.36 18.54
C ASN A 127 -5.02 -18.97 19.22
N SER A 128 -4.14 -18.24 18.49
CA SER A 128 -2.84 -17.80 18.96
C SER A 128 -2.88 -16.42 19.61
N VAL A 129 -1.86 -16.11 20.42
CA VAL A 129 -1.58 -14.71 20.80
C VAL A 129 -1.05 -13.98 19.57
N PHE A 130 -1.50 -12.76 19.35
CA PHE A 130 -1.03 -11.90 18.28
C PHE A 130 -0.16 -10.76 18.81
N MET A 131 1.09 -10.70 18.33
CA MET A 131 2.02 -9.63 18.59
C MET A 131 2.44 -9.01 17.27
N ALA A 132 2.30 -7.70 17.13
CA ALA A 132 2.65 -6.98 15.91
C ALA A 132 3.66 -5.87 16.19
N ALA A 133 4.62 -5.72 15.30
CA ALA A 133 5.56 -4.62 15.26
C ALA A 133 5.79 -4.19 13.80
N SER A 134 6.15 -2.92 13.59
CA SER A 134 6.65 -2.45 12.29
C SER A 134 8.18 -2.59 12.22
N GLY A 135 8.72 -2.91 11.05
CA GLY A 135 10.16 -2.92 10.80
C GLY A 135 10.85 -1.63 11.24
N SER A 136 10.16 -0.50 11.09
CA SER A 136 10.65 0.82 11.52
C SER A 136 10.83 0.95 13.04
N GLU A 137 10.12 0.19 13.86
CA GLU A 137 10.28 0.21 15.32
C GLU A 137 11.61 -0.37 15.80
N PHE A 138 12.30 -1.12 14.95
CA PHE A 138 13.61 -1.71 15.24
C PHE A 138 14.78 -0.88 14.75
N VAL A 139 14.51 0.25 14.11
CA VAL A 139 15.54 1.18 13.61
C VAL A 139 15.73 2.30 14.62
N GLU A 140 16.92 2.42 15.18
CA GLU A 140 17.27 3.46 16.17
C GLU A 140 18.69 3.98 15.90
N MET A 141 19.02 5.17 16.42
CA MET A 141 20.35 5.75 16.28
C MET A 141 21.43 5.06 17.14
N TYR A 142 21.03 4.24 18.12
CA TYR A 142 21.95 3.59 19.05
C TYR A 142 22.10 2.10 18.73
N VAL A 143 23.34 1.67 18.51
CA VAL A 143 23.69 0.28 18.18
C VAL A 143 23.21 -0.71 19.26
N GLY A 144 22.51 -1.76 18.83
CA GLY A 144 22.02 -2.85 19.69
C GLY A 144 20.62 -2.67 20.26
N VAL A 145 19.99 -1.52 20.13
CA VAL A 145 18.61 -1.29 20.60
C VAL A 145 17.63 -2.09 19.79
N GLY A 146 17.75 -2.10 18.45
CA GLY A 146 16.90 -2.87 17.56
C GLY A 146 16.96 -4.37 17.83
N ALA A 147 18.15 -4.92 18.01
CA ALA A 147 18.36 -6.33 18.37
C ALA A 147 17.74 -6.68 19.74
N SER A 148 17.80 -5.78 20.73
CA SER A 148 17.15 -5.99 22.03
C SER A 148 15.63 -6.02 21.88
N ARG A 149 15.04 -5.10 21.10
CA ARG A 149 13.59 -5.05 20.86
C ARG A 149 13.07 -6.33 20.19
N ILE A 150 13.83 -6.88 19.23
CA ILE A 150 13.46 -8.17 18.62
C ILE A 150 13.41 -9.26 19.67
N ARG A 151 14.44 -9.41 20.51
CA ARG A 151 14.44 -10.40 21.61
C ARG A 151 13.27 -10.21 22.56
N ASP A 152 13.00 -8.97 22.94
CA ASP A 152 11.92 -8.63 23.86
C ASP A 152 10.55 -8.97 23.26
N LEU A 153 10.34 -8.71 21.95
CA LEU A 153 9.12 -9.06 21.23
C LEU A 153 8.85 -10.59 21.27
N PHE A 154 9.86 -11.41 20.97
CA PHE A 154 9.71 -12.87 21.03
C PHE A 154 9.49 -13.39 22.45
N LYS A 155 10.22 -12.84 23.42
CA LYS A 155 10.05 -13.17 24.83
C LYS A 155 8.66 -12.79 25.33
N GLU A 156 8.16 -11.60 24.97
CA GLU A 156 6.82 -11.17 25.33
C GLU A 156 5.75 -12.04 24.68
N ALA A 157 5.90 -12.42 23.40
CA ALA A 157 4.97 -13.31 22.71
C ALA A 157 4.82 -14.66 23.45
N ARG A 158 5.94 -15.30 23.84
CA ARG A 158 5.93 -16.54 24.63
C ARG A 158 5.29 -16.33 26.00
N THR A 159 5.67 -15.26 26.71
CA THR A 159 5.15 -14.95 28.05
C THR A 159 3.63 -14.72 28.03
N ARG A 160 3.15 -13.99 27.03
CA ARG A 160 1.70 -13.73 26.86
C ARG A 160 0.93 -14.98 26.52
N ALA A 161 1.46 -15.84 25.65
CA ALA A 161 0.82 -17.11 25.31
C ALA A 161 0.64 -18.00 26.56
N VAL A 162 1.68 -18.11 27.38
CA VAL A 162 1.58 -18.85 28.68
C VAL A 162 0.54 -18.19 29.59
N LYS A 163 0.55 -16.85 29.73
CA LYS A 163 -0.37 -16.12 30.60
C LYS A 163 -1.83 -16.23 30.15
N GLU A 164 -2.07 -16.26 28.84
CA GLU A 164 -3.40 -16.38 28.25
C GLU A 164 -3.84 -17.84 28.03
N ASN A 165 -3.03 -18.80 28.49
CA ASN A 165 -3.30 -20.26 28.37
C ASN A 165 -3.45 -20.69 26.89
N LYS A 166 -2.63 -20.13 26.00
CA LYS A 166 -2.62 -20.44 24.57
C LYS A 166 -1.38 -21.26 24.19
N ASN A 167 -1.57 -22.21 23.28
CA ASN A 167 -0.52 -23.13 22.86
C ASN A 167 0.42 -22.52 21.79
N SER A 168 0.07 -21.35 21.27
CA SER A 168 0.83 -20.70 20.20
C SER A 168 0.76 -19.19 20.24
N ALA A 169 1.76 -18.56 19.61
CA ALA A 169 1.84 -17.13 19.38
C ALA A 169 2.24 -16.85 17.93
N ILE A 170 1.64 -15.83 17.33
CA ILE A 170 2.04 -15.28 16.03
C ILE A 170 2.73 -13.94 16.28
N VAL A 171 3.99 -13.86 15.87
CA VAL A 171 4.77 -12.61 15.83
C VAL A 171 4.69 -12.07 14.40
N PHE A 172 4.04 -10.93 14.21
CA PHE A 172 3.89 -10.29 12.93
C PHE A 172 4.81 -9.07 12.82
N ILE A 173 5.62 -9.01 11.74
CA ILE A 173 6.50 -7.88 11.44
C ILE A 173 6.06 -7.28 10.12
N ASP A 174 5.48 -6.08 10.18
CA ASP A 174 5.13 -5.33 8.97
C ASP A 174 6.36 -4.59 8.43
N GLU A 175 6.40 -4.35 7.13
CA GLU A 175 7.51 -3.66 6.46
C GLU A 175 8.89 -4.26 6.79
N ILE A 176 8.99 -5.59 6.71
CA ILE A 176 10.23 -6.31 7.07
C ILE A 176 11.45 -5.88 6.24
N ASP A 177 11.25 -5.34 5.04
CA ASP A 177 12.27 -4.81 4.16
C ASP A 177 13.07 -3.65 4.78
N VAL A 178 12.51 -2.95 5.76
CA VAL A 178 13.21 -1.90 6.51
C VAL A 178 14.43 -2.45 7.25
N ILE A 179 14.31 -3.64 7.86
CA ILE A 179 15.40 -4.28 8.63
C ILE A 179 16.03 -5.45 7.90
N GLY A 180 15.35 -6.00 6.92
CA GLY A 180 15.76 -7.18 6.14
C GLY A 180 16.23 -6.86 4.73
N GLY A 181 16.55 -5.62 4.39
CA GLY A 181 16.98 -5.21 3.05
C GLY A 181 18.35 -5.75 2.65
N LYS A 182 18.59 -5.89 1.33
CA LYS A 182 19.89 -6.25 0.75
C LYS A 182 20.97 -5.25 1.16
N ARG A 183 22.18 -5.73 1.33
CA ARG A 183 23.34 -4.95 1.74
C ARG A 183 23.91 -4.17 0.56
N ASP A 184 23.67 -2.88 0.51
CA ASP A 184 24.37 -1.95 -0.38
C ASP A 184 25.55 -1.37 0.38
N GLY A 185 26.73 -1.98 0.29
CA GLY A 185 28.08 -1.51 0.66
C GLY A 185 28.33 -0.37 1.66
N GLY A 186 27.33 0.20 2.29
CA GLY A 186 27.37 1.28 3.26
C GLY A 186 27.39 0.80 4.71
N GLN A 187 28.04 1.56 5.59
CA GLN A 187 28.23 1.25 7.02
C GLN A 187 26.92 1.31 7.83
N HIS A 188 26.07 0.27 7.76
CA HIS A 188 24.90 0.16 8.61
C HIS A 188 25.00 -1.04 9.57
N ARG A 189 26.01 -1.02 10.46
CA ARG A 189 26.24 -2.07 11.48
C ARG A 189 24.99 -2.37 12.33
N GLU A 190 24.12 -1.40 12.50
CA GLU A 190 22.90 -1.56 13.30
C GLU A 190 21.86 -2.43 12.61
N TYR A 191 21.61 -2.19 11.31
CA TYR A 191 20.69 -3.01 10.52
C TYR A 191 21.17 -4.46 10.45
N ASP A 192 22.47 -4.68 10.23
CA ASP A 192 23.07 -6.02 10.22
C ASP A 192 22.90 -6.72 11.56
N GLN A 193 23.06 -6.01 12.68
CA GLN A 193 22.91 -6.59 14.01
C GLN A 193 21.45 -6.94 14.30
N THR A 194 20.52 -6.08 13.89
CA THR A 194 19.08 -6.28 14.04
C THR A 194 18.61 -7.47 13.19
N LEU A 195 19.01 -7.53 11.92
CA LEU A 195 18.74 -8.68 11.05
C LEU A 195 19.32 -9.97 11.59
N ASN A 196 20.58 -9.99 12.03
CA ASN A 196 21.22 -11.16 12.58
C ASN A 196 20.52 -11.64 13.87
N GLN A 197 20.00 -10.72 14.69
CA GLN A 197 19.19 -11.10 15.86
C GLN A 197 17.88 -11.73 15.43
N LEU A 198 17.18 -11.18 14.42
CA LEU A 198 15.96 -11.80 13.89
C LEU A 198 16.23 -13.21 13.36
N LEU A 199 17.30 -13.39 12.60
CA LEU A 199 17.71 -14.71 12.09
C LEU A 199 18.01 -15.68 13.24
N THR A 200 18.64 -15.20 14.32
CA THR A 200 18.92 -16.01 15.52
C THR A 200 17.64 -16.43 16.22
N GLU A 201 16.66 -15.52 16.39
CA GLU A 201 15.36 -15.86 16.98
C GLU A 201 14.61 -16.88 16.10
N MET A 202 14.63 -16.72 14.76
CA MET A 202 14.02 -17.66 13.82
C MET A 202 14.67 -19.04 13.89
N ASP A 203 16.00 -19.10 13.91
CA ASP A 203 16.74 -20.36 14.01
C ASP A 203 16.51 -21.03 15.38
N GLY A 204 16.35 -20.23 16.45
CA GLY A 204 16.04 -20.67 17.82
C GLY A 204 14.59 -21.07 18.08
N ILE A 205 13.69 -21.03 17.08
CA ILE A 205 12.33 -21.55 17.22
C ILE A 205 12.40 -23.08 17.19
N HIS A 206 12.16 -23.68 18.36
CA HIS A 206 12.04 -25.13 18.51
C HIS A 206 10.57 -25.53 18.46
N THR A 207 10.27 -26.53 17.67
CA THR A 207 8.89 -26.98 17.38
C THR A 207 8.31 -27.87 18.50
N ASP A 208 9.17 -28.38 19.36
CA ASP A 208 8.80 -29.22 20.49
C ASP A 208 8.48 -28.41 21.76
N GLU A 209 8.75 -27.08 21.72
CA GLU A 209 8.45 -26.19 22.84
C GLU A 209 7.02 -25.66 22.77
N THR A 210 6.34 -25.61 23.90
CA THR A 210 5.05 -24.94 24.08
C THR A 210 5.26 -23.69 24.95
N PRO A 211 4.77 -22.50 24.54
CA PRO A 211 3.97 -22.20 23.33
C PRO A 211 4.82 -22.13 22.04
N ARG A 212 4.27 -22.66 20.95
CA ARG A 212 4.88 -22.55 19.62
C ARG A 212 4.82 -21.12 19.11
N VAL A 213 5.90 -20.66 18.47
CA VAL A 213 5.96 -19.33 17.85
C VAL A 213 6.01 -19.48 16.35
N LEU A 214 5.10 -18.81 15.64
CA LEU A 214 5.14 -18.65 14.19
C LEU A 214 5.46 -17.18 13.88
N ILE A 215 6.43 -16.94 13.00
CA ILE A 215 6.72 -15.61 12.51
C ILE A 215 5.94 -15.39 11.22
N MET A 216 5.22 -14.28 11.16
CA MET A 216 4.67 -13.76 9.90
C MET A 216 5.32 -12.42 9.61
N ALA A 217 5.67 -12.17 8.36
CA ALA A 217 6.17 -10.87 7.95
C ALA A 217 5.45 -10.39 6.70
N ALA A 218 5.40 -9.07 6.51
CA ALA A 218 4.85 -8.46 5.31
C ALA A 218 5.85 -7.51 4.66
N THR A 219 5.87 -7.50 3.34
CA THR A 219 6.64 -6.55 2.54
C THR A 219 5.93 -6.24 1.23
N ASN A 220 6.15 -5.04 0.73
CA ASN A 220 5.75 -4.64 -0.61
C ASN A 220 6.89 -4.82 -1.63
N ARG A 221 8.10 -5.18 -1.17
CA ARG A 221 9.34 -5.16 -1.96
C ARG A 221 10.19 -6.42 -1.69
N LYS A 222 9.63 -7.59 -2.07
CA LYS A 222 10.28 -8.90 -1.86
C LYS A 222 11.70 -8.94 -2.43
N GLU A 223 11.92 -8.30 -3.57
CA GLU A 223 13.18 -8.25 -4.30
C GLU A 223 14.30 -7.51 -3.52
N MET A 224 13.92 -6.70 -2.56
CA MET A 224 14.86 -5.96 -1.69
C MET A 224 15.32 -6.77 -0.47
N LEU A 225 14.68 -7.91 -0.17
CA LEU A 225 15.02 -8.70 1.02
C LEU A 225 16.36 -9.40 0.88
N ASP A 226 17.09 -9.51 2.01
CA ASP A 226 18.30 -10.32 2.13
C ASP A 226 17.95 -11.80 1.88
N PRO A 227 18.68 -12.48 0.97
CA PRO A 227 18.44 -13.89 0.67
C PRO A 227 18.50 -14.81 1.90
N ALA A 228 19.18 -14.39 2.97
CA ALA A 228 19.24 -15.16 4.20
C ALA A 228 17.88 -15.35 4.86
N LEU A 229 16.95 -14.37 4.75
CA LEU A 229 15.59 -14.48 5.25
C LEU A 229 14.76 -15.52 4.46
N LEU A 230 15.07 -15.68 3.19
CA LEU A 230 14.31 -16.53 2.26
C LEU A 230 14.81 -18.00 2.23
N ARG A 231 15.84 -18.33 3.03
CA ARG A 231 16.35 -19.68 3.11
C ARG A 231 15.38 -20.61 3.85
N PRO A 232 15.32 -21.90 3.45
CA PRO A 232 14.53 -22.90 4.16
C PRO A 232 14.87 -22.93 5.66
N GLY A 233 13.84 -22.96 6.51
CA GLY A 233 13.97 -22.87 7.97
C GLY A 233 13.78 -21.50 8.55
N ARG A 234 13.46 -20.51 7.69
CA ARG A 234 13.16 -19.13 8.06
C ARG A 234 11.80 -18.74 7.50
N PHE A 235 11.71 -17.93 6.46
CA PHE A 235 10.42 -17.77 5.77
C PHE A 235 10.24 -18.90 4.75
N ASP A 236 9.66 -19.99 5.20
CA ASP A 236 9.50 -21.22 4.40
C ASP A 236 8.36 -21.11 3.38
N ARG A 237 7.34 -20.30 3.69
CA ARG A 237 6.18 -20.06 2.81
C ARG A 237 6.11 -18.60 2.41
N HIS A 238 5.99 -18.38 1.11
CA HIS A 238 5.79 -17.06 0.52
C HIS A 238 4.39 -17.03 -0.08
N ILE A 239 3.53 -16.17 0.45
CA ILE A 239 2.15 -16.04 -0.01
C ILE A 239 2.00 -14.66 -0.63
N GLU A 240 1.60 -14.63 -1.88
CA GLU A 240 1.37 -13.41 -2.62
C GLU A 240 -0.06 -12.93 -2.41
N VAL A 241 -0.18 -11.70 -1.93
CA VAL A 241 -1.45 -11.00 -1.67
C VAL A 241 -1.55 -9.87 -2.68
N ASP A 242 -2.02 -10.20 -3.87
CA ASP A 242 -2.08 -9.29 -5.02
C ASP A 242 -3.29 -8.34 -4.94
N LEU A 243 -3.44 -7.46 -5.94
CA LEU A 243 -4.63 -6.63 -6.07
C LEU A 243 -5.87 -7.52 -6.30
N PRO A 244 -7.04 -7.14 -5.75
CA PRO A 244 -8.25 -7.93 -5.92
C PRO A 244 -8.74 -7.93 -7.37
N ASP A 245 -9.19 -9.08 -7.86
CA ASP A 245 -9.94 -9.19 -9.11
C ASP A 245 -11.32 -8.52 -8.99
N LYS A 246 -12.08 -8.44 -10.09
CA LYS A 246 -13.40 -7.79 -10.10
C LYS A 246 -14.35 -8.35 -9.02
N LYS A 247 -14.35 -9.68 -8.82
CA LYS A 247 -15.19 -10.32 -7.79
C LYS A 247 -14.73 -9.94 -6.39
N GLY A 248 -13.41 -9.91 -6.18
CA GLY A 248 -12.80 -9.48 -4.92
C GLY A 248 -13.10 -8.02 -4.63
N ARG A 249 -13.02 -7.12 -5.63
CA ARG A 249 -13.38 -5.70 -5.45
C ARG A 249 -14.84 -5.53 -5.06
N LEU A 250 -15.76 -6.23 -5.74
CA LEU A 250 -17.17 -6.22 -5.40
C LEU A 250 -17.42 -6.71 -3.96
N HIS A 251 -16.72 -7.78 -3.56
CA HIS A 251 -16.82 -8.31 -2.19
C HIS A 251 -16.32 -7.29 -1.16
N ILE A 252 -15.18 -6.64 -1.40
CA ILE A 252 -14.63 -5.59 -0.52
C ILE A 252 -15.57 -4.40 -0.42
N LEU A 253 -16.09 -3.92 -1.55
CA LEU A 253 -17.09 -2.83 -1.57
C LEU A 253 -18.32 -3.18 -0.72
N ASN A 254 -18.85 -4.40 -0.85
CA ASN A 254 -20.00 -4.86 -0.07
C ASN A 254 -19.69 -4.97 1.43
N ILE A 255 -18.48 -5.36 1.82
CA ILE A 255 -18.06 -5.36 3.23
C ILE A 255 -18.11 -3.93 3.80
N HIS A 256 -17.54 -2.96 3.09
CA HIS A 256 -17.50 -1.56 3.55
C HIS A 256 -18.84 -0.83 3.39
N ALA A 257 -19.79 -1.42 2.65
CA ALA A 257 -21.15 -0.93 2.48
C ALA A 257 -22.09 -1.30 3.64
N LYS A 258 -21.82 -2.39 4.38
CA LYS A 258 -22.74 -2.96 5.39
C LYS A 258 -23.32 -1.96 6.39
N ASN A 259 -22.55 -0.94 6.77
CA ASN A 259 -22.94 0.04 7.78
C ASN A 259 -23.19 1.44 7.19
N LYS A 260 -23.46 1.53 5.89
CA LYS A 260 -23.66 2.81 5.20
C LYS A 260 -25.06 2.86 4.60
N PRO A 261 -25.76 4.02 4.69
CA PRO A 261 -27.07 4.19 4.11
C PRO A 261 -26.95 4.34 2.59
N LEU A 262 -27.13 3.27 1.85
CA LEU A 262 -27.10 3.27 0.39
C LEU A 262 -28.49 3.49 -0.20
N SER A 263 -28.55 4.13 -1.36
CA SER A 263 -29.78 4.20 -2.18
C SER A 263 -30.07 2.84 -2.84
N ASP A 264 -31.34 2.56 -3.10
CA ASP A 264 -31.78 1.24 -3.56
C ASP A 264 -31.37 0.93 -5.02
N ASN A 265 -30.99 1.94 -5.80
CA ASN A 265 -30.64 1.87 -7.22
C ASN A 265 -29.14 1.90 -7.51
N ILE A 266 -28.30 1.57 -6.53
CA ILE A 266 -26.85 1.56 -6.71
C ILE A 266 -26.39 0.30 -7.47
N ASP A 267 -25.60 0.51 -8.53
CA ASP A 267 -24.89 -0.55 -9.25
C ASP A 267 -23.46 -0.69 -8.69
N MET A 268 -23.30 -1.56 -7.69
CA MET A 268 -21.97 -1.88 -7.11
C MET A 268 -21.07 -2.64 -8.07
N GLU A 269 -21.64 -3.35 -9.06
CA GLU A 269 -20.83 -4.00 -10.09
C GLU A 269 -20.19 -2.99 -11.03
N LEU A 270 -20.88 -1.90 -11.34
CA LEU A 270 -20.33 -0.78 -12.09
C LEU A 270 -19.13 -0.19 -11.34
N ILE A 271 -19.27 0.09 -10.04
CA ILE A 271 -18.16 0.60 -9.22
C ILE A 271 -16.99 -0.39 -9.19
N ALA A 272 -17.25 -1.69 -9.07
CA ALA A 272 -16.21 -2.70 -9.11
C ALA A 272 -15.50 -2.77 -10.48
N ARG A 273 -16.19 -2.46 -11.59
CA ARG A 273 -15.57 -2.34 -12.92
C ARG A 273 -14.69 -1.09 -13.02
N GLU A 274 -15.20 0.05 -12.57
CA GLU A 274 -14.52 1.35 -12.65
C GLU A 274 -13.30 1.45 -11.72
N THR A 275 -13.19 0.59 -10.70
CA THR A 275 -12.09 0.54 -9.74
C THR A 275 -11.04 -0.53 -10.08
N PHE A 276 -10.79 -0.76 -11.35
CA PHE A 276 -9.73 -1.67 -11.80
C PHE A 276 -8.38 -1.25 -11.22
N HIS A 277 -7.56 -2.20 -10.78
CA HIS A 277 -6.30 -2.01 -10.08
C HIS A 277 -6.38 -1.31 -8.70
N PHE A 278 -7.56 -1.12 -8.12
CA PHE A 278 -7.65 -0.59 -6.76
C PHE A 278 -7.34 -1.68 -5.73
N SER A 279 -6.55 -1.30 -4.74
CA SER A 279 -6.33 -2.10 -3.53
C SER A 279 -7.54 -2.05 -2.60
N GLY A 280 -7.59 -2.97 -1.63
CA GLY A 280 -8.64 -2.98 -0.62
C GLY A 280 -8.77 -1.66 0.15
N ALA A 281 -7.65 -1.04 0.49
CA ALA A 281 -7.62 0.26 1.17
C ALA A 281 -8.18 1.40 0.30
N GLN A 282 -7.92 1.38 -1.01
CA GLN A 282 -8.51 2.35 -1.93
C GLN A 282 -10.03 2.16 -2.06
N LEU A 283 -10.51 0.92 -2.10
CA LEU A 283 -11.96 0.62 -2.13
C LEU A 283 -12.67 1.05 -0.84
N GLU A 284 -12.04 0.86 0.32
CA GLU A 284 -12.50 1.41 1.60
C GLU A 284 -12.59 2.94 1.52
N SER A 285 -11.55 3.58 0.98
CA SER A 285 -11.52 5.04 0.79
C SER A 285 -12.65 5.52 -0.11
N VAL A 286 -12.96 4.81 -1.22
CA VAL A 286 -14.10 5.14 -2.09
C VAL A 286 -15.41 5.14 -1.29
N MET A 287 -15.66 4.11 -0.50
CA MET A 287 -16.88 4.01 0.30
C MET A 287 -16.97 5.10 1.37
N ASN A 288 -15.85 5.50 1.96
CA ASN A 288 -15.81 6.57 2.94
C ASN A 288 -15.98 7.95 2.30
N GLU A 289 -15.32 8.21 1.16
CA GLU A 289 -15.48 9.47 0.44
C GLU A 289 -16.89 9.65 -0.13
N ALA A 290 -17.52 8.58 -0.59
CA ALA A 290 -18.92 8.64 -1.04
C ALA A 290 -19.87 9.06 0.10
N ALA A 291 -19.63 8.57 1.32
CA ALA A 291 -20.38 8.99 2.50
C ALA A 291 -20.13 10.48 2.84
N ILE A 292 -18.88 10.96 2.66
CA ILE A 292 -18.54 12.38 2.86
C ILE A 292 -19.24 13.26 1.82
N TYR A 293 -19.31 12.83 0.55
CA TYR A 293 -20.06 13.57 -0.47
C TYR A 293 -21.56 13.64 -0.14
N ALA A 294 -22.19 12.51 0.23
CA ALA A 294 -23.57 12.50 0.66
C ALA A 294 -23.83 13.44 1.84
N MET A 295 -22.93 13.48 2.82
CA MET A 295 -23.00 14.40 3.95
C MET A 295 -22.90 15.87 3.52
N ARG A 296 -22.00 16.19 2.58
CA ARG A 296 -21.85 17.57 2.05
C ARG A 296 -23.10 18.05 1.30
N ASP A 297 -23.75 17.12 0.61
CA ASP A 297 -24.98 17.40 -0.14
C ASP A 297 -26.25 17.34 0.74
N ASN A 298 -26.09 17.14 2.08
CA ASN A 298 -27.18 16.94 3.04
C ASN A 298 -28.15 15.83 2.62
N ALA A 299 -27.62 14.79 1.94
CA ALA A 299 -28.39 13.63 1.52
C ALA A 299 -28.46 12.55 2.61
N ASP A 300 -29.63 11.96 2.82
CA ASP A 300 -29.84 10.87 3.81
C ASP A 300 -29.22 9.55 3.37
N LYS A 301 -29.03 9.35 2.06
CA LYS A 301 -28.49 8.14 1.45
C LYS A 301 -27.35 8.45 0.46
N ILE A 302 -26.40 7.55 0.38
CA ILE A 302 -25.33 7.59 -0.61
C ILE A 302 -25.93 7.20 -1.97
N SER A 303 -25.78 8.05 -2.99
CA SER A 303 -26.21 7.80 -4.36
C SER A 303 -25.10 7.21 -5.23
N GLN A 304 -25.47 6.74 -6.44
CA GLN A 304 -24.51 6.32 -7.46
C GLN A 304 -23.55 7.46 -7.86
N GLU A 305 -24.04 8.69 -7.88
CA GLU A 305 -23.24 9.88 -8.19
C GLU A 305 -22.18 10.14 -7.13
N HIS A 306 -22.52 10.03 -5.84
CA HIS A 306 -21.57 10.15 -4.74
C HIS A 306 -20.45 9.11 -4.85
N LEU A 307 -20.77 7.86 -5.22
CA LEU A 307 -19.79 6.80 -5.45
C LEU A 307 -18.89 7.12 -6.66
N SER A 308 -19.47 7.61 -7.75
CA SER A 308 -18.71 7.99 -8.94
C SER A 308 -17.71 9.12 -8.64
N LEU A 309 -18.15 10.17 -7.93
CA LEU A 309 -17.28 11.26 -7.47
C LEU A 309 -16.17 10.78 -6.53
N ALA A 310 -16.49 9.82 -5.67
CA ALA A 310 -15.51 9.20 -4.77
C ALA A 310 -14.46 8.38 -5.51
N VAL A 311 -14.86 7.63 -6.55
CA VAL A 311 -13.91 6.92 -7.42
C VAL A 311 -12.95 7.91 -8.07
N ASP A 312 -13.44 9.03 -8.62
CA ASP A 312 -12.60 10.07 -9.20
C ASP A 312 -11.61 10.65 -8.19
N LYS A 313 -12.10 10.95 -6.97
CA LYS A 313 -11.26 11.52 -5.92
C LYS A 313 -10.14 10.57 -5.50
N VAL A 314 -10.43 9.29 -5.31
CA VAL A 314 -9.43 8.29 -4.90
C VAL A 314 -8.44 7.99 -6.03
N MET A 315 -8.90 8.04 -7.29
CA MET A 315 -8.06 7.79 -8.47
C MET A 315 -7.14 8.96 -8.79
N LEU A 316 -7.66 10.19 -8.77
CA LEU A 316 -7.01 11.39 -9.33
C LEU A 316 -6.66 12.45 -8.29
N GLY A 317 -7.18 12.33 -7.08
CA GLY A 317 -7.06 13.32 -6.02
C GLY A 317 -8.25 14.27 -5.91
N GLU A 318 -8.16 15.23 -4.99
CA GLU A 318 -9.18 16.26 -4.76
C GLU A 318 -9.30 17.18 -5.97
N LYS A 319 -10.52 17.71 -6.20
CA LYS A 319 -10.75 18.79 -7.18
C LYS A 319 -9.93 20.00 -6.75
N THR A 320 -9.22 20.62 -7.68
CA THR A 320 -8.37 21.78 -7.41
C THR A 320 -8.98 23.04 -8.00
N ASP A 321 -8.76 24.18 -7.34
CA ASP A 321 -9.23 25.50 -7.78
C ASP A 321 -8.28 26.13 -8.82
N ARG A 322 -7.68 25.30 -9.70
CA ARG A 322 -6.82 25.83 -10.76
C ARG A 322 -7.66 26.52 -11.82
N GLU A 323 -7.54 27.80 -11.89
CA GLU A 323 -8.08 28.57 -13.01
C GLU A 323 -7.19 28.35 -14.25
N SER A 324 -7.77 27.84 -15.32
CA SER A 324 -7.16 27.76 -16.64
C SER A 324 -7.78 28.84 -17.54
N THR A 325 -6.99 29.38 -18.45
CA THR A 325 -7.52 30.29 -19.47
C THR A 325 -8.50 29.54 -20.36
N LYS A 326 -9.37 30.30 -21.07
CA LYS A 326 -10.30 29.69 -22.02
C LYS A 326 -9.57 28.85 -23.07
N GLU A 327 -8.46 29.35 -23.58
CA GLU A 327 -7.63 28.64 -24.57
C GLU A 327 -7.00 27.35 -24.03
N GLU A 328 -6.51 27.40 -22.80
CA GLU A 328 -5.99 26.20 -22.13
C GLU A 328 -7.09 25.16 -21.90
N ARG A 329 -8.28 25.61 -21.50
CA ARG A 329 -9.43 24.76 -21.26
C ARG A 329 -9.91 24.05 -22.53
N GLU A 330 -9.99 24.81 -23.66
CA GLU A 330 -10.32 24.24 -24.95
C GLU A 330 -9.26 23.24 -25.43
N ARG A 331 -7.98 23.57 -25.24
CA ARG A 331 -6.87 22.64 -25.58
C ARG A 331 -6.91 21.37 -24.77
N VAL A 332 -7.14 21.45 -23.46
CA VAL A 332 -7.31 20.29 -22.60
C VAL A 332 -8.52 19.46 -23.03
N ALA A 333 -9.66 20.09 -23.33
CA ALA A 333 -10.83 19.38 -23.81
C ALA A 333 -10.53 18.59 -25.10
N MET A 334 -9.85 19.20 -26.05
CA MET A 334 -9.44 18.53 -27.29
C MET A 334 -8.48 17.38 -27.04
N HIS A 335 -7.55 17.54 -26.09
CA HIS A 335 -6.64 16.50 -25.66
C HIS A 335 -7.39 15.29 -25.09
N GLU A 336 -8.29 15.52 -24.14
CA GLU A 336 -9.09 14.45 -23.52
C GLU A 336 -10.04 13.77 -24.53
N LEU A 337 -10.64 14.55 -25.43
CA LEU A 337 -11.44 14.00 -26.53
C LEU A 337 -10.60 13.13 -27.46
N GLY A 338 -9.33 13.48 -27.71
CA GLY A 338 -8.40 12.64 -28.46
C GLY A 338 -8.21 11.27 -27.85
N HIS A 339 -8.00 11.20 -26.53
CA HIS A 339 -7.95 9.95 -25.79
C HIS A 339 -9.27 9.18 -25.86
N ALA A 340 -10.39 9.86 -25.66
CA ALA A 340 -11.72 9.24 -25.62
C ALA A 340 -12.12 8.66 -26.98
N ILE A 341 -11.92 9.39 -28.09
CA ILE A 341 -12.23 8.90 -29.43
C ILE A 341 -11.34 7.70 -29.77
N ALA A 342 -10.02 7.81 -29.53
CA ALA A 342 -9.11 6.70 -29.75
C ALA A 342 -9.54 5.46 -28.94
N ALA A 343 -9.88 5.63 -27.67
CA ALA A 343 -10.29 4.54 -26.79
C ALA A 343 -11.58 3.87 -27.26
N GLU A 344 -12.60 4.62 -27.61
CA GLU A 344 -13.90 4.08 -28.02
C GLU A 344 -13.83 3.38 -29.39
N LEU A 345 -12.97 3.86 -30.31
CA LEU A 345 -12.78 3.25 -31.62
C LEU A 345 -12.02 1.90 -31.54
N VAL A 346 -10.96 1.83 -30.73
CA VAL A 346 -10.18 0.57 -30.58
C VAL A 346 -10.77 -0.39 -29.55
N ARG A 347 -11.57 0.12 -28.60
CA ARG A 347 -12.25 -0.66 -27.57
C ARG A 347 -13.65 -0.11 -27.31
N PRO A 348 -14.64 -0.48 -28.11
CA PRO A 348 -16.01 0.00 -27.95
C PRO A 348 -16.55 -0.26 -26.54
N GLY A 349 -17.17 0.75 -25.91
CA GLY A 349 -17.69 0.68 -24.55
C GLY A 349 -16.66 0.92 -23.44
N SER A 350 -15.44 1.29 -23.79
CA SER A 350 -14.36 1.49 -22.80
C SER A 350 -14.38 2.86 -22.12
N VAL A 351 -15.01 3.86 -22.71
CA VAL A 351 -15.10 5.21 -22.12
C VAL A 351 -16.29 5.27 -21.17
N SER A 352 -16.04 5.53 -19.90
CA SER A 352 -17.06 5.77 -18.89
C SER A 352 -17.45 7.24 -18.80
N GLN A 353 -16.45 8.15 -18.93
CA GLN A 353 -16.63 9.57 -18.77
C GLN A 353 -15.43 10.34 -19.34
N VAL A 354 -15.70 11.52 -19.90
CA VAL A 354 -14.69 12.55 -20.21
C VAL A 354 -14.95 13.77 -19.33
N SER A 355 -13.94 14.30 -18.64
CA SER A 355 -14.12 15.39 -17.69
C SER A 355 -13.04 16.46 -17.81
N LEU A 356 -13.46 17.72 -17.67
CA LEU A 356 -12.60 18.91 -17.55
C LEU A 356 -12.43 19.39 -16.11
N SER A 357 -12.83 18.57 -15.13
CA SER A 357 -12.63 18.91 -13.73
C SER A 357 -11.16 18.76 -13.34
N PRO A 358 -10.45 19.85 -12.97
CA PRO A 358 -9.06 19.76 -12.54
C PRO A 358 -8.94 18.93 -11.25
N ARG A 359 -8.09 17.89 -11.28
CA ARG A 359 -7.82 17.04 -10.11
C ARG A 359 -6.31 16.77 -9.96
N GLY A 360 -5.79 16.99 -8.78
CA GLY A 360 -4.36 16.81 -8.53
C GLY A 360 -3.49 17.60 -9.49
N LYS A 361 -2.79 16.93 -10.41
CA LYS A 361 -1.96 17.57 -11.47
C LYS A 361 -2.66 17.63 -12.83
N ALA A 362 -3.73 16.88 -13.04
CA ALA A 362 -4.48 16.84 -14.29
C ALA A 362 -5.48 17.98 -14.37
N LEU A 363 -5.63 18.57 -15.57
CA LEU A 363 -6.62 19.61 -15.88
C LEU A 363 -7.90 19.02 -16.49
N GLY A 364 -7.83 17.79 -17.01
CA GLY A 364 -8.90 16.96 -17.51
C GLY A 364 -8.53 15.49 -17.38
N PHE A 365 -9.46 14.59 -17.67
CA PHE A 365 -9.22 13.16 -17.71
C PHE A 365 -10.31 12.39 -18.45
N VAL A 366 -9.93 11.23 -18.99
CA VAL A 366 -10.86 10.22 -19.48
C VAL A 366 -10.90 9.06 -18.48
N ARG A 367 -12.10 8.73 -18.00
CA ARG A 367 -12.29 7.52 -17.19
C ARG A 367 -12.59 6.35 -18.12
N HIS A 368 -11.78 5.31 -18.00
CA HIS A 368 -11.97 4.09 -18.74
C HIS A 368 -12.70 3.04 -17.89
N ASN A 369 -13.60 2.29 -18.55
CA ASN A 369 -14.33 1.18 -17.95
C ASN A 369 -13.89 -0.13 -18.63
N PRO A 370 -12.88 -0.85 -18.10
CA PRO A 370 -12.50 -2.13 -18.65
C PRO A 370 -13.64 -3.14 -18.45
N GLN A 371 -14.06 -3.79 -19.53
CA GLN A 371 -15.16 -4.77 -19.48
C GLN A 371 -14.79 -6.00 -18.63
N GLN A 372 -13.51 -6.37 -18.63
CA GLN A 372 -12.95 -7.51 -17.88
C GLN A 372 -11.54 -7.16 -17.38
N ASP A 373 -11.15 -7.76 -16.27
CA ASP A 373 -9.77 -7.73 -15.80
C ASP A 373 -8.92 -8.56 -16.78
N GLN A 374 -7.93 -7.93 -17.42
CA GLN A 374 -7.07 -8.56 -18.42
C GLN A 374 -5.64 -8.65 -17.90
N TYR A 375 -5.09 -9.86 -17.92
CA TYR A 375 -3.74 -10.15 -17.40
C TYR A 375 -2.74 -10.49 -18.52
N LEU A 376 -3.21 -10.86 -19.69
CA LEU A 376 -2.38 -11.14 -20.86
C LEU A 376 -2.77 -10.23 -22.00
N TYR A 377 -1.77 -9.61 -22.62
CA TYR A 377 -1.98 -8.67 -23.73
C TYR A 377 -1.31 -9.21 -24.99
N THR A 378 -2.04 -9.21 -26.09
CA THR A 378 -1.47 -9.43 -27.42
C THR A 378 -0.73 -8.17 -27.90
N LYS A 379 0.11 -8.32 -28.92
CA LYS A 379 0.77 -7.19 -29.58
C LYS A 379 -0.23 -6.10 -29.98
N GLU A 380 -1.29 -6.47 -30.66
CA GLU A 380 -2.36 -5.55 -31.13
C GLU A 380 -3.00 -4.80 -29.95
N GLN A 381 -3.26 -5.49 -28.84
CA GLN A 381 -3.85 -4.85 -27.66
C GLN A 381 -2.92 -3.84 -27.00
N ILE A 382 -1.61 -4.09 -27.00
CA ILE A 382 -0.63 -3.10 -26.50
C ILE A 382 -0.53 -1.93 -27.47
N GLU A 383 -0.50 -2.18 -28.79
CA GLU A 383 -0.53 -1.14 -29.81
C GLU A 383 -1.77 -0.24 -29.66
N HIS A 384 -2.95 -0.81 -29.42
CA HIS A 384 -4.18 -0.05 -29.13
C HIS A 384 -4.04 0.80 -27.87
N GLN A 385 -3.41 0.28 -26.82
CA GLN A 385 -3.18 1.10 -25.60
C GLN A 385 -2.23 2.27 -25.88
N ILE A 386 -1.19 2.06 -26.68
CA ILE A 386 -0.27 3.12 -27.10
C ILE A 386 -1.03 4.16 -27.92
N MET A 387 -1.89 3.74 -28.87
CA MET A 387 -2.71 4.67 -29.66
C MET A 387 -3.63 5.50 -28.80
N ILE A 388 -4.25 4.92 -27.78
CA ILE A 388 -5.06 5.66 -26.79
C ILE A 388 -4.19 6.70 -26.09
N ALA A 389 -3.01 6.31 -25.56
CA ALA A 389 -2.11 7.22 -24.88
C ALA A 389 -1.59 8.36 -25.78
N LEU A 390 -1.42 8.11 -27.07
CA LEU A 390 -0.99 9.12 -28.04
C LEU A 390 -2.14 10.04 -28.52
N GLY A 391 -3.41 9.63 -28.30
CA GLY A 391 -4.60 10.30 -28.82
C GLY A 391 -4.68 11.78 -28.49
N GLY A 392 -4.41 12.16 -27.22
CA GLY A 392 -4.43 13.55 -26.79
C GLY A 392 -3.39 14.42 -27.50
N ALA A 393 -2.14 13.94 -27.57
CA ALA A 393 -1.05 14.66 -28.26
C ALA A 393 -1.32 14.83 -29.76
N VAL A 394 -1.87 13.81 -30.41
CA VAL A 394 -2.24 13.85 -31.83
C VAL A 394 -3.39 14.81 -32.06
N ALA A 395 -4.40 14.84 -31.21
CA ALA A 395 -5.51 15.81 -31.30
C ALA A 395 -5.00 17.24 -31.15
N GLU A 396 -4.11 17.52 -30.20
CA GLU A 396 -3.50 18.86 -30.10
C GLU A 396 -2.76 19.26 -31.39
N GLU A 397 -2.00 18.35 -32.01
CA GLU A 397 -1.32 18.65 -33.29
C GLU A 397 -2.30 18.92 -34.42
N MET A 398 -3.41 18.18 -34.50
CA MET A 398 -4.40 18.33 -35.56
C MET A 398 -5.13 19.67 -35.50
N PHE A 399 -5.44 20.17 -34.33
CA PHE A 399 -6.26 21.37 -34.16
C PHE A 399 -5.43 22.64 -33.87
N TYR A 400 -4.27 22.52 -33.24
CA TYR A 400 -3.44 23.65 -32.83
C TYR A 400 -2.05 23.69 -33.49
N GLY A 401 -1.74 22.72 -34.36
CA GLY A 401 -0.44 22.66 -35.05
C GLY A 401 0.77 22.33 -34.19
N GLY A 402 0.56 22.02 -32.88
CA GLY A 402 1.64 21.66 -31.97
C GLY A 402 1.14 21.10 -30.65
N ARG A 403 2.01 20.36 -29.98
CA ARG A 403 1.74 19.70 -28.69
C ARG A 403 2.02 20.62 -27.53
N SER A 404 1.35 20.39 -26.42
CA SER A 404 1.64 21.03 -25.13
C SER A 404 2.47 20.09 -24.20
N THR A 405 2.88 20.63 -23.05
CA THR A 405 3.54 19.86 -22.00
C THR A 405 2.58 18.89 -21.27
N GLY A 406 1.28 18.99 -21.53
CA GLY A 406 0.24 18.10 -20.96
C GLY A 406 0.47 16.63 -21.29
N SER A 407 0.94 16.36 -22.52
CA SER A 407 1.18 14.99 -23.01
C SER A 407 2.38 14.24 -22.39
N ARG A 408 3.08 14.83 -21.42
CA ARG A 408 4.29 14.22 -20.85
C ARG A 408 4.01 12.83 -20.25
N ASN A 409 2.98 12.71 -19.44
CA ASN A 409 2.62 11.47 -18.78
C ASN A 409 2.18 10.39 -19.78
N ASP A 410 1.49 10.79 -20.85
CA ASP A 410 1.04 9.91 -21.91
C ASP A 410 2.21 9.32 -22.68
N PHE A 411 3.24 10.13 -22.96
CA PHE A 411 4.48 9.65 -23.56
C PHE A 411 5.25 8.71 -22.64
N GLU A 412 5.29 8.96 -21.34
CA GLU A 412 5.91 8.04 -20.37
C GLU A 412 5.16 6.68 -20.35
N GLN A 413 3.83 6.70 -20.42
CA GLN A 413 3.02 5.48 -20.54
C GLN A 413 3.29 4.76 -21.87
N ALA A 414 3.24 5.46 -23.00
CA ALA A 414 3.51 4.89 -24.31
C ALA A 414 4.91 4.25 -24.38
N LEU A 415 5.94 4.91 -23.86
CA LEU A 415 7.31 4.38 -23.79
C LEU A 415 7.40 3.11 -22.92
N ASN A 416 6.69 3.07 -21.79
CA ASN A 416 6.67 1.88 -20.94
C ASN A 416 5.98 0.70 -21.64
N MET A 417 4.91 0.95 -22.40
CA MET A 417 4.25 -0.09 -23.20
C MET A 417 5.15 -0.62 -24.30
N VAL A 418 5.86 0.25 -25.03
CA VAL A 418 6.84 -0.19 -26.04
C VAL A 418 7.95 -1.02 -25.40
N ARG A 419 8.41 -0.63 -24.18
CA ARG A 419 9.37 -1.41 -23.41
C ARG A 419 8.83 -2.81 -23.10
N THR A 420 7.57 -2.91 -22.66
CA THR A 420 6.90 -4.19 -22.42
C THR A 420 6.83 -5.04 -23.69
N MET A 421 6.55 -4.43 -24.85
CA MET A 421 6.58 -5.15 -26.15
C MET A 421 7.96 -5.72 -26.46
N MET A 422 9.03 -4.96 -26.21
CA MET A 422 10.41 -5.43 -26.42
C MET A 422 10.75 -6.60 -25.49
N ASP A 423 10.49 -6.42 -24.19
CA ASP A 423 10.79 -7.42 -23.16
C ASP A 423 9.97 -8.72 -23.36
N SER A 424 8.83 -8.64 -24.06
CA SER A 424 7.96 -9.77 -24.41
C SER A 424 8.25 -10.36 -25.81
N GLY A 425 9.25 -9.86 -26.53
CA GLY A 425 9.59 -10.33 -27.89
C GLY A 425 8.53 -9.98 -28.96
N LEU A 426 7.68 -8.96 -28.71
CA LEU A 426 6.57 -8.58 -29.60
C LEU A 426 6.95 -7.53 -30.65
N THR A 427 8.23 -7.16 -30.75
CA THR A 427 8.76 -6.19 -31.70
C THR A 427 9.51 -6.87 -32.85
N ARG A 428 10.02 -6.09 -33.82
CA ARG A 428 10.84 -6.64 -34.90
C ARG A 428 12.17 -7.21 -34.44
N LEU A 429 12.65 -6.81 -33.26
CA LEU A 429 13.87 -7.37 -32.68
C LEU A 429 13.68 -8.82 -32.22
N GLY A 430 12.42 -9.28 -32.07
CA GLY A 430 12.12 -10.62 -31.58
C GLY A 430 12.48 -10.83 -30.13
N ILE A 431 12.85 -12.06 -29.77
CA ILE A 431 13.29 -12.41 -28.41
C ILE A 431 14.77 -12.00 -28.28
N ILE A 432 15.03 -11.02 -27.45
CA ILE A 432 16.34 -10.43 -27.23
C ILE A 432 16.73 -10.44 -25.75
N ASP A 433 18.02 -10.56 -25.50
CA ASP A 433 18.59 -10.11 -24.23
C ASP A 433 18.87 -8.60 -24.33
N ARG A 434 18.11 -7.83 -23.57
CA ARG A 434 18.11 -6.38 -23.66
C ARG A 434 19.49 -5.77 -23.31
N ASP A 435 20.25 -6.42 -22.46
CA ASP A 435 21.59 -5.98 -22.06
C ASP A 435 22.63 -6.20 -23.18
N MET A 436 22.29 -7.05 -24.18
CA MET A 436 23.13 -7.30 -25.35
C MET A 436 22.80 -6.43 -26.56
N VAL A 437 21.68 -5.68 -26.51
CA VAL A 437 21.28 -4.76 -27.60
C VAL A 437 21.82 -3.38 -27.34
N THR A 438 22.31 -2.72 -28.37
CA THR A 438 22.84 -1.37 -28.23
C THR A 438 21.73 -0.36 -27.93
N LYS A 439 22.07 0.68 -27.18
CA LYS A 439 21.10 1.77 -26.86
C LYS A 439 20.58 2.41 -28.15
N GLU A 440 21.37 2.51 -29.19
CA GLU A 440 20.98 3.07 -30.48
C GLU A 440 19.92 2.24 -31.17
N GLU A 441 20.04 0.92 -31.19
CA GLU A 441 19.03 0.01 -31.76
C GLU A 441 17.73 0.07 -30.99
N LEU A 442 17.78 0.08 -29.64
CA LEU A 442 16.60 0.26 -28.80
C LEU A 442 15.90 1.59 -29.06
N MET A 443 16.65 2.69 -29.24
CA MET A 443 16.11 3.99 -29.58
C MET A 443 15.46 4.03 -30.96
N LYS A 444 16.10 3.39 -31.96
CA LYS A 444 15.55 3.27 -33.32
C LYS A 444 14.23 2.47 -33.34
N GLU A 445 14.18 1.36 -32.63
CA GLU A 445 12.96 0.54 -32.54
C GLU A 445 11.83 1.28 -31.80
N ASN A 446 12.12 1.93 -30.68
CA ASN A 446 11.18 2.82 -29.98
C ASN A 446 10.60 3.88 -30.92
N ALA A 447 11.46 4.61 -31.60
CA ALA A 447 11.05 5.67 -32.52
C ALA A 447 10.21 5.12 -33.69
N ALA A 448 10.59 3.98 -34.23
CA ALA A 448 9.85 3.36 -35.34
C ALA A 448 8.42 2.98 -34.93
N ILE A 449 8.26 2.29 -33.77
CA ILE A 449 6.95 1.87 -33.26
C ILE A 449 6.09 3.10 -32.94
N LEU A 450 6.61 4.07 -32.19
CA LEU A 450 5.85 5.27 -31.80
C LEU A 450 5.44 6.09 -33.00
N ASN A 451 6.32 6.31 -33.99
CA ASN A 451 5.99 7.06 -35.20
C ASN A 451 4.93 6.34 -36.06
N GLN A 452 5.01 5.02 -36.17
CA GLN A 452 4.01 4.22 -36.87
C GLN A 452 2.64 4.34 -36.19
N LEU A 453 2.57 4.16 -34.88
CA LEU A 453 1.32 4.22 -34.12
C LEU A 453 0.76 5.63 -34.05
N MET A 454 1.62 6.68 -33.96
CA MET A 454 1.20 8.06 -34.03
C MET A 454 0.54 8.40 -35.37
N THR A 455 1.11 7.91 -36.48
CA THR A 455 0.52 8.07 -37.82
C THR A 455 -0.82 7.34 -37.93
N ALA A 456 -0.90 6.11 -37.41
CA ALA A 456 -2.16 5.36 -37.40
C ALA A 456 -3.24 6.06 -36.56
N THR A 457 -2.86 6.59 -35.37
CA THR A 457 -3.77 7.36 -34.49
C THR A 457 -4.25 8.61 -35.18
N ARG A 458 -3.36 9.37 -35.86
CA ARG A 458 -3.73 10.56 -36.62
C ARG A 458 -4.76 10.23 -37.68
N ASN A 459 -4.50 9.24 -38.56
CA ASN A 459 -5.40 8.83 -39.60
C ASN A 459 -6.77 8.41 -39.06
N MET A 460 -6.79 7.75 -37.94
CA MET A 460 -8.02 7.33 -37.27
C MET A 460 -8.80 8.55 -36.73
N LEU A 461 -8.15 9.47 -36.06
CA LEU A 461 -8.80 10.67 -35.48
C LEU A 461 -9.28 11.65 -36.53
N GLU A 462 -8.54 11.86 -37.65
CA GLU A 462 -8.94 12.73 -38.74
C GLU A 462 -10.28 12.36 -39.37
N GLN A 463 -10.59 11.06 -39.44
CA GLN A 463 -11.88 10.57 -39.92
C GLN A 463 -13.06 10.99 -39.03
N HIS A 464 -12.79 11.32 -37.75
CA HIS A 464 -13.80 11.66 -36.75
C HIS A 464 -13.75 13.13 -36.30
N ARG A 465 -13.25 14.04 -37.16
CA ARG A 465 -13.07 15.47 -36.83
C ARG A 465 -14.36 16.14 -36.34
N LYS A 466 -15.52 15.79 -36.91
CA LYS A 466 -16.82 16.34 -36.49
C LYS A 466 -17.18 15.98 -35.04
N VAL A 467 -16.81 14.80 -34.60
CA VAL A 467 -17.06 14.35 -33.19
C VAL A 467 -16.33 15.24 -32.20
N PHE A 468 -15.11 15.68 -32.53
CA PHE A 468 -14.37 16.64 -31.71
C PHE A 468 -15.14 17.94 -31.54
N GLU A 469 -15.64 18.51 -32.65
CA GLU A 469 -16.31 19.80 -32.65
C GLU A 469 -17.63 19.74 -31.86
N GLU A 470 -18.48 18.72 -32.10
CA GLU A 470 -19.74 18.54 -31.40
C GLU A 470 -19.55 18.21 -29.92
N SER A 471 -18.55 17.41 -29.58
CA SER A 471 -18.26 17.02 -28.18
C SER A 471 -17.58 18.14 -27.39
N LEU A 472 -16.80 19.02 -28.06
CA LEU A 472 -16.10 20.14 -27.43
C LEU A 472 -17.10 21.11 -26.79
N ASP A 473 -18.12 21.54 -27.57
CA ASP A 473 -19.13 22.48 -27.10
C ASP A 473 -19.85 21.98 -25.84
N ILE A 474 -20.21 20.72 -25.84
CA ILE A 474 -20.88 20.08 -24.69
C ILE A 474 -19.93 19.98 -23.51
N LEU A 475 -18.69 19.51 -23.74
CA LEU A 475 -17.70 19.31 -22.68
C LEU A 475 -17.26 20.63 -22.02
N ILE A 476 -17.20 21.72 -22.81
CA ILE A 476 -16.92 23.06 -22.27
C ILE A 476 -18.08 23.58 -21.42
N ALA A 477 -19.35 23.32 -21.85
CA ALA A 477 -20.54 23.81 -21.18
C ALA A 477 -20.85 22.99 -19.90
N GLU A 478 -20.75 21.65 -19.94
CA GLU A 478 -21.19 20.76 -18.88
C GLU A 478 -20.02 20.27 -17.98
N GLU A 479 -18.76 20.54 -18.37
CA GLU A 479 -17.53 20.04 -17.71
C GLU A 479 -17.37 18.52 -17.69
N VAL A 480 -18.43 17.78 -17.91
CA VAL A 480 -18.48 16.30 -17.87
C VAL A 480 -19.33 15.80 -19.01
N LEU A 481 -18.80 14.83 -19.77
CA LEU A 481 -19.50 14.13 -20.82
C LEU A 481 -19.54 12.64 -20.47
N SER A 482 -20.73 12.10 -20.23
CA SER A 482 -20.88 10.68 -19.92
C SER A 482 -20.53 9.78 -21.12
N GLY A 483 -20.04 8.57 -20.86
CA GLY A 483 -19.69 7.63 -21.93
C GLY A 483 -20.86 7.28 -22.85
N ASN A 484 -22.10 7.31 -22.35
CA ASN A 484 -23.29 7.08 -23.18
C ASN A 484 -23.56 8.24 -24.14
N GLN A 485 -23.56 9.47 -23.64
CA GLN A 485 -23.68 10.69 -24.50
C GLN A 485 -22.57 10.73 -25.53
N PHE A 486 -21.32 10.45 -25.11
CA PHE A 486 -20.18 10.42 -26.02
C PHE A 486 -20.32 9.38 -27.14
N ARG A 487 -20.75 8.15 -26.82
CA ARG A 487 -21.02 7.12 -27.82
C ARG A 487 -22.14 7.49 -28.80
N GLU A 488 -23.20 8.15 -28.32
CA GLU A 488 -24.27 8.64 -29.21
C GLU A 488 -23.75 9.66 -30.23
N LEU A 489 -22.89 10.59 -29.80
CA LEU A 489 -22.24 11.55 -30.70
C LEU A 489 -21.37 10.85 -31.74
N LEU A 490 -20.54 9.90 -31.28
CA LEU A 490 -19.64 9.12 -32.14
C LEU A 490 -20.45 8.32 -33.19
N GLN A 491 -21.53 7.64 -32.79
CA GLN A 491 -22.37 6.87 -33.70
C GLN A 491 -23.11 7.73 -34.71
N ARG A 492 -23.62 8.90 -34.30
CA ARG A 492 -24.25 9.87 -35.21
C ARG A 492 -23.28 10.32 -36.30
N SER A 493 -22.06 10.66 -35.94
CA SER A 493 -21.04 11.07 -36.89
C SER A 493 -20.67 9.97 -37.87
N ILE A 494 -20.52 8.71 -37.38
CA ILE A 494 -20.24 7.55 -38.27
C ILE A 494 -21.40 7.33 -39.26
N ASN A 495 -22.64 7.37 -38.80
CA ASN A 495 -23.80 7.18 -39.65
C ASN A 495 -23.95 8.29 -40.72
N GLN A 496 -23.55 9.54 -40.40
CA GLN A 496 -23.54 10.65 -41.37
C GLN A 496 -22.45 10.53 -42.42
N GLN A 497 -21.37 9.82 -42.16
CA GLN A 497 -20.29 9.55 -43.14
C GLN A 497 -20.62 8.42 -44.12
N ILE A 498 -21.54 7.53 -43.72
CA ILE A 498 -22.00 6.40 -44.53
C ILE A 498 -23.19 6.75 -45.41
N ALA A 499 -23.96 7.79 -45.06
CA ALA A 499 -25.11 8.29 -45.81
C ALA A 499 -24.67 9.31 -46.87
#